data_8be6fa118a2f7779d13fec9d35c33f1e
#
_entry.id   8be6fa118a2f7779d13fec9d35c33f1e
#
_cell.length_a   1.000
_cell.length_b   1.000
_cell.length_c   1.000
_cell.angle_alpha   90.00
_cell.angle_beta   90.00
_cell.angle_gamma   90.00
#
_symmetry.space_group_name_H-M   'P 1'
#
loop_
_entity.id
_entity.type
_entity.pdbx_description
1 polymer ?
#
loop_
_entity_poly.entity_id
_entity_poly.type
_entity_poly.pdbx_seq_one_letter_code
_entity_poly.pdbx_strand_id
1 'polypeptide(L)'
;EGWRKLLCNVYFSTIITLVFGFILTKIGYANIWPLFGSANQLLSALVLATLCVFLKVTGRNNKMLFPPLVIMLCVTFTALVQRLIAMVKAISAAASVGIPAGETTWGAVFIANGLQLILAVLLIVLGLNIVFHSFKAYSNAEHNSEAKV
;
A
#
# COMPACT_ATOMS: atom_id res chain seq x y z
N GLU A 1 -7.40 -16.20 -25.68
CA GLU A 1 -8.50 -16.85 -24.93
C GLU A 1 -8.02 -17.99 -24.02
N GLY A 2 -6.91 -18.64 -24.31
CA GLY A 2 -6.39 -19.76 -23.51
C GLY A 2 -5.98 -19.40 -22.08
N TRP A 3 -5.35 -18.25 -21.87
CA TRP A 3 -4.91 -17.78 -20.54
C TRP A 3 -6.07 -17.48 -19.58
N ARG A 4 -7.18 -16.97 -20.09
CA ARG A 4 -8.38 -16.71 -19.29
C ARG A 4 -9.03 -18.02 -18.80
N LYS A 5 -9.07 -19.05 -19.64
CA LYS A 5 -9.57 -20.38 -19.26
C LYS A 5 -8.68 -21.06 -18.23
N LEU A 6 -7.35 -20.90 -18.34
CA LEU A 6 -6.40 -21.40 -17.34
C LEU A 6 -6.56 -20.71 -15.98
N LEU A 7 -6.70 -19.39 -15.96
CA LEU A 7 -6.89 -18.61 -14.73
C LEU A 7 -8.28 -18.83 -14.09
N CYS A 8 -9.29 -19.17 -14.88
CA CYS A 8 -10.62 -19.53 -14.37
C CYS A 8 -10.70 -20.97 -13.81
N ASN A 9 -9.65 -21.77 -14.02
CA ASN A 9 -9.61 -23.12 -13.46
C ASN A 9 -9.22 -23.04 -11.96
N VAL A 10 -10.12 -23.49 -11.09
CA VAL A 10 -9.94 -23.45 -9.64
C VAL A 10 -8.65 -24.12 -9.19
N TYR A 11 -8.33 -25.29 -9.75
CA TYR A 11 -7.11 -26.02 -9.41
C TYR A 11 -5.84 -25.26 -9.79
N PHE A 12 -5.81 -24.66 -10.98
CA PHE A 12 -4.68 -23.88 -11.46
C PHE A 12 -4.47 -22.60 -10.63
N SER A 13 -5.55 -21.88 -10.33
CA SER A 13 -5.52 -20.72 -9.47
C SER A 13 -5.03 -21.05 -8.06
N THR A 14 -5.50 -22.17 -7.48
CA THR A 14 -5.06 -22.62 -6.15
C THR A 14 -3.58 -22.97 -6.13
N ILE A 15 -3.08 -23.72 -7.14
CA ILE A 15 -1.66 -24.07 -7.25
C ILE A 15 -0.79 -22.81 -7.34
N ILE A 16 -1.17 -21.84 -8.18
CA ILE A 16 -0.44 -20.57 -8.30
C ILE A 16 -0.40 -19.86 -6.94
N THR A 17 -1.52 -19.74 -6.25
CA THR A 17 -1.59 -19.08 -4.96
C THR A 17 -0.72 -19.78 -3.92
N LEU A 18 -0.73 -21.10 -3.89
CA LEU A 18 0.12 -21.89 -2.97
C LEU A 18 1.61 -21.72 -3.28
N VAL A 19 1.99 -21.73 -4.55
CA VAL A 19 3.38 -21.51 -4.98
C VAL A 19 3.85 -20.11 -4.59
N PHE A 20 3.04 -19.08 -4.86
CA PHE A 20 3.36 -17.72 -4.41
C PHE A 20 3.44 -17.61 -2.89
N GLY A 21 2.50 -18.21 -2.14
CA GLY A 21 2.53 -18.25 -0.69
C GLY A 21 3.80 -18.93 -0.15
N PHE A 22 4.19 -20.04 -0.75
CA PHE A 22 5.42 -20.75 -0.37
C PHE A 22 6.68 -19.92 -0.64
N ILE A 23 6.76 -19.24 -1.80
CA ILE A 23 7.87 -18.33 -2.13
C ILE A 23 7.93 -17.18 -1.11
N LEU A 24 6.80 -16.56 -0.78
CA LEU A 24 6.72 -15.48 0.21
C LEU A 24 7.17 -15.96 1.61
N THR A 25 6.82 -17.18 1.98
CA THR A 25 7.28 -17.78 3.25
C THR A 25 8.80 -17.97 3.29
N LYS A 26 9.41 -18.33 2.16
CA LYS A 26 10.88 -18.46 2.04
C LYS A 26 11.60 -17.13 2.07
N ILE A 27 11.00 -16.07 1.51
CA ILE A 27 11.54 -14.69 1.56
C ILE A 27 11.52 -14.12 2.99
N GLY A 28 10.70 -14.68 3.87
CA GLY A 28 10.52 -14.25 5.25
C GLY A 28 9.33 -13.31 5.42
N TYR A 29 8.26 -13.80 6.02
CA TYR A 29 7.02 -13.06 6.24
C TYR A 29 7.22 -11.78 7.06
N ALA A 30 8.19 -11.77 7.98
CA ALA A 30 8.51 -10.62 8.82
C ALA A 30 8.90 -9.38 8.01
N ASN A 31 9.45 -9.58 6.81
CA ASN A 31 9.83 -8.50 5.91
C ASN A 31 8.64 -7.89 5.18
N ILE A 32 7.62 -8.69 4.87
CA ILE A 32 6.45 -8.26 4.09
C ILE A 32 5.32 -7.75 5.00
N TRP A 33 5.26 -8.24 6.23
CA TRP A 33 4.22 -7.89 7.20
C TRP A 33 4.00 -6.38 7.40
N PRO A 34 5.04 -5.55 7.55
CA PRO A 34 4.85 -4.11 7.72
C PRO A 34 4.28 -3.40 6.49
N LEU A 35 4.60 -3.89 5.28
CA LEU A 35 4.00 -3.37 4.04
C LEU A 35 2.53 -3.74 3.95
N PHE A 36 2.17 -4.94 4.36
CA PHE A 36 0.77 -5.38 4.44
C PHE A 36 -0.04 -4.51 5.40
N GLY A 37 0.54 -4.18 6.57
CA GLY A 37 -0.04 -3.22 7.51
C GLY A 37 -0.27 -1.84 6.90
N SER A 38 0.71 -1.31 6.17
CA SER A 38 0.61 -0.02 5.48
C SER A 38 -0.44 -0.03 4.36
N ALA A 39 -0.54 -1.13 3.62
CA ALA A 39 -1.59 -1.30 2.59
C ALA A 39 -2.99 -1.29 3.22
N ASN A 40 -3.16 -1.96 4.35
CA ASN A 40 -4.43 -1.99 5.08
C ASN A 40 -4.80 -0.61 5.66
N GLN A 41 -3.82 0.15 6.13
CA GLN A 41 -4.02 1.54 6.57
C GLN A 41 -4.44 2.45 5.41
N LEU A 42 -3.83 2.31 4.22
CA LEU A 42 -4.25 3.04 3.02
C LEU A 42 -5.67 2.70 2.59
N LEU A 43 -6.07 1.43 2.69
CA LEU A 43 -7.45 1.02 2.44
C LEU A 43 -8.43 1.70 3.41
N SER A 44 -8.09 1.74 4.69
CA SER A 44 -8.90 2.44 5.70
C SER A 44 -8.98 3.95 5.43
N ALA A 45 -7.89 4.57 5.02
CA ALA A 45 -7.87 5.98 4.61
C ALA A 45 -8.77 6.23 3.39
N LEU A 46 -8.76 5.31 2.41
CA LEU A 46 -9.65 5.38 1.24
C LEU A 46 -11.13 5.32 1.64
N VAL A 47 -11.49 4.43 2.55
CA VAL A 47 -12.86 4.32 3.07
C VAL A 47 -13.26 5.61 3.78
N LEU A 48 -12.42 6.16 4.66
CA LEU A 48 -12.70 7.43 5.35
C LEU A 48 -12.85 8.59 4.36
N ALA A 49 -11.98 8.67 3.34
CA ALA A 49 -12.06 9.68 2.31
C ALA A 49 -13.38 9.59 1.51
N THR A 50 -13.78 8.38 1.14
CA THR A 50 -15.04 8.13 0.44
C THR A 50 -16.24 8.53 1.30
N LEU A 51 -16.22 8.20 2.59
CA LEU A 51 -17.26 8.62 3.54
C LEU A 51 -17.32 10.14 3.71
N CYS A 52 -16.18 10.84 3.75
CA CYS A 52 -16.14 12.30 3.79
C CYS A 52 -16.85 12.93 2.59
N VAL A 53 -16.54 12.43 1.38
CA VAL A 53 -17.18 12.90 0.15
C VAL A 53 -18.67 12.57 0.14
N PHE A 54 -19.04 11.35 0.52
CA PHE A 54 -20.45 10.92 0.58
C PHE A 54 -21.28 11.78 1.53
N LEU A 55 -20.78 12.06 2.74
CA LEU A 55 -21.48 12.91 3.70
C LEU A 55 -21.62 14.35 3.20
N LYS A 56 -20.60 14.87 2.52
CA LYS A 56 -20.66 16.22 1.91
C LYS A 56 -21.75 16.29 0.84
N VAL A 57 -21.80 15.31 -0.07
CA VAL A 57 -22.82 15.23 -1.13
C VAL A 57 -24.24 15.09 -0.56
N THR A 58 -24.37 14.37 0.56
CA THR A 58 -25.69 14.16 1.24
C THR A 58 -26.08 15.35 2.14
N GLY A 59 -25.27 16.40 2.21
CA GLY A 59 -25.55 17.60 3.02
C GLY A 59 -25.38 17.39 4.53
N ARG A 60 -24.72 16.32 4.95
CA ARG A 60 -24.43 16.02 6.35
C ARG A 60 -23.08 16.56 6.78
N ASN A 61 -22.93 16.83 8.09
CA ASN A 61 -21.69 17.34 8.65
C ASN A 61 -20.60 16.26 8.63
N ASN A 62 -19.54 16.49 7.87
CA ASN A 62 -18.40 15.56 7.70
C ASN A 62 -17.15 15.97 8.48
N LYS A 63 -17.20 17.07 9.27
CA LYS A 63 -16.02 17.61 9.97
C LYS A 63 -15.38 16.60 10.94
N MET A 64 -16.17 15.69 11.51
CA MET A 64 -15.66 14.67 12.44
C MET A 64 -14.78 13.59 11.79
N LEU A 65 -14.90 13.37 10.47
CA LEU A 65 -14.10 12.36 9.76
C LEU A 65 -12.74 12.89 9.27
N PHE A 66 -12.57 14.21 9.21
CA PHE A 66 -11.35 14.84 8.74
C PHE A 66 -10.14 14.57 9.65
N PRO A 67 -10.21 14.76 10.99
CA PRO A 67 -9.08 14.53 11.88
C PRO A 67 -8.55 13.08 11.79
N PRO A 68 -9.36 12.01 11.91
CA PRO A 68 -8.85 10.65 11.79
C PRO A 68 -8.28 10.34 10.41
N LEU A 69 -8.85 10.89 9.33
CA LEU A 69 -8.32 10.72 7.98
C LEU A 69 -6.90 11.31 7.86
N VAL A 70 -6.70 12.55 8.31
CA VAL A 70 -5.39 13.22 8.25
C VAL A 70 -4.37 12.49 9.10
N ILE A 71 -4.71 12.09 10.32
CA ILE A 71 -3.81 11.34 11.20
C ILE A 71 -3.42 10.02 10.56
N MET A 72 -4.38 9.26 10.02
CA MET A 72 -4.11 7.99 9.34
C MET A 72 -3.15 8.17 8.15
N LEU A 73 -3.38 9.15 7.32
CA LEU A 73 -2.51 9.45 6.19
C LEU A 73 -1.09 9.83 6.64
N CYS A 74 -0.95 10.72 7.62
CA CYS A 74 0.36 11.11 8.15
C CYS A 74 1.13 9.92 8.71
N VAL A 75 0.49 9.07 9.51
CA VAL A 75 1.11 7.87 10.08
C VAL A 75 1.52 6.90 8.98
N THR A 76 0.65 6.65 8.00
CA THR A 76 0.92 5.73 6.90
C THR A 76 2.08 6.19 6.03
N PHE A 77 2.10 7.47 5.62
CA PHE A 77 3.20 8.01 4.83
C PHE A 77 4.52 8.01 5.59
N THR A 78 4.51 8.38 6.87
CA THR A 78 5.70 8.32 7.72
C THR A 78 6.25 6.90 7.82
N ALA A 79 5.39 5.90 8.03
CA ALA A 79 5.78 4.50 8.09
C ALA A 79 6.37 4.01 6.76
N LEU A 80 5.76 4.37 5.62
CA LEU A 80 6.24 3.99 4.29
C LEU A 80 7.60 4.63 3.97
N VAL A 81 7.80 5.91 4.31
CA VAL A 81 9.08 6.59 4.12
C VAL A 81 10.18 5.97 4.98
N GLN A 82 9.91 5.68 6.26
CA GLN A 82 10.86 5.01 7.14
C GLN A 82 11.24 3.62 6.60
N ARG A 83 10.27 2.87 6.07
CA ARG A 83 10.53 1.58 5.42
C ARG A 83 11.39 1.72 4.18
N LEU A 84 11.10 2.70 3.33
CA LEU A 84 11.91 2.98 2.14
C LEU A 84 13.38 3.25 2.50
N ILE A 85 13.62 4.11 3.51
CA ILE A 85 14.96 4.42 3.99
C ILE A 85 15.65 3.17 4.56
N ALA A 86 14.94 2.35 5.32
CA ALA A 86 15.49 1.12 5.89
C ALA A 86 15.88 0.12 4.80
N MET A 87 15.07 -0.04 3.76
CA MET A 87 15.37 -0.94 2.63
C MET A 87 16.56 -0.46 1.81
N VAL A 88 16.65 0.84 1.52
CA VAL A 88 17.79 1.42 0.80
C VAL A 88 19.08 1.22 1.61
N LYS A 89 19.05 1.44 2.94
CA LYS A 89 20.19 1.19 3.82
C LYS A 89 20.57 -0.30 3.85
N ALA A 90 19.62 -1.21 3.89
CA ALA A 90 19.87 -2.65 3.89
C ALA A 90 20.55 -3.09 2.59
N ILE A 91 20.08 -2.61 1.44
CA ILE A 91 20.66 -2.90 0.13
C ILE A 91 22.08 -2.31 0.02
N SER A 92 22.28 -1.07 0.46
CA SER A 92 23.62 -0.43 0.43
C SER A 92 24.59 -1.10 1.38
N ALA A 93 24.15 -1.52 2.55
CA ALA A 93 24.99 -2.27 3.50
C ALA A 93 25.39 -3.65 2.96
N ALA A 94 24.45 -4.38 2.36
CA ALA A 94 24.71 -5.66 1.71
C ALA A 94 25.73 -5.51 0.55
N ALA A 95 25.68 -4.41 -0.19
CA ALA A 95 26.58 -4.13 -1.29
C ALA A 95 28.01 -3.76 -0.81
N SER A 96 28.15 -3.11 0.36
CA SER A 96 29.44 -2.60 0.86
C SER A 96 30.13 -3.54 1.84
N VAL A 97 29.40 -4.24 2.69
CA VAL A 97 29.96 -5.02 3.82
C VAL A 97 29.81 -6.54 3.61
N GLY A 98 29.00 -6.97 2.65
CA GLY A 98 28.69 -8.38 2.40
C GLY A 98 27.35 -8.82 2.96
N ILE A 99 27.06 -10.13 2.87
CA ILE A 99 25.79 -10.71 3.28
C ILE A 99 25.61 -10.59 4.81
N PRO A 100 24.49 -10.05 5.29
CA PRO A 100 24.18 -10.02 6.73
C PRO A 100 24.14 -11.41 7.35
N ALA A 101 24.52 -11.54 8.60
CA ALA A 101 24.45 -12.80 9.34
C ALA A 101 23.01 -13.29 9.42
N GLY A 102 22.76 -14.50 8.89
CA GLY A 102 21.45 -15.13 8.82
C GLY A 102 20.82 -15.20 7.43
N GLU A 103 21.39 -14.54 6.43
CA GLU A 103 20.96 -14.65 5.03
C GLU A 103 21.85 -15.63 4.26
N THR A 104 21.26 -16.52 3.49
CA THR A 104 22.00 -17.63 2.86
C THR A 104 22.57 -17.30 1.49
N THR A 105 22.09 -16.25 0.83
CA THR A 105 22.50 -15.92 -0.55
C THR A 105 22.27 -14.45 -0.86
N TRP A 106 23.17 -13.82 -1.62
CA TRP A 106 23.02 -12.46 -2.18
C TRP A 106 21.68 -12.27 -2.89
N GLY A 107 21.26 -13.29 -3.67
CA GLY A 107 19.97 -13.26 -4.36
C GLY A 107 18.76 -13.14 -3.43
N ALA A 108 18.80 -13.77 -2.26
CA ALA A 108 17.70 -13.69 -1.29
C ALA A 108 17.59 -12.27 -0.70
N VAL A 109 18.70 -11.63 -0.37
CA VAL A 109 18.72 -10.26 0.15
C VAL A 109 18.20 -9.27 -0.89
N PHE A 110 18.69 -9.35 -2.13
CA PHE A 110 18.27 -8.45 -3.20
C PHE A 110 16.81 -8.68 -3.62
N ILE A 111 16.35 -9.93 -3.69
CA ILE A 111 14.95 -10.24 -4.05
C ILE A 111 14.02 -9.78 -2.93
N ALA A 112 14.32 -10.07 -1.67
CA ALA A 112 13.48 -9.70 -0.54
C ALA A 112 13.36 -8.18 -0.40
N ASN A 113 14.48 -7.47 -0.34
CA ASN A 113 14.50 -6.01 -0.17
C ASN A 113 14.07 -5.28 -1.45
N GLY A 114 14.43 -5.78 -2.62
CA GLY A 114 14.01 -5.20 -3.91
C GLY A 114 12.52 -5.30 -4.13
N LEU A 115 11.91 -6.46 -3.85
CA LEU A 115 10.45 -6.64 -3.93
C LEU A 115 9.72 -5.70 -2.97
N GLN A 116 10.20 -5.61 -1.72
CA GLN A 116 9.65 -4.69 -0.73
C GLN A 116 9.76 -3.23 -1.16
N LEU A 117 10.89 -2.83 -1.75
CA LEU A 117 11.13 -1.47 -2.24
C LEU A 117 10.13 -1.13 -3.35
N ILE A 118 9.92 -2.02 -4.32
CA ILE A 118 8.93 -1.85 -5.38
C ILE A 118 7.53 -1.69 -4.79
N LEU A 119 7.14 -2.57 -3.86
CA LEU A 119 5.84 -2.52 -3.21
C LEU A 119 5.67 -1.23 -2.39
N ALA A 120 6.68 -0.79 -1.65
CA ALA A 120 6.64 0.45 -0.87
C ALA A 120 6.45 1.68 -1.77
N VAL A 121 7.19 1.76 -2.89
CA VAL A 121 7.04 2.85 -3.86
C VAL A 121 5.64 2.83 -4.47
N LEU A 122 5.13 1.65 -4.84
CA LEU A 122 3.79 1.48 -5.40
C LEU A 122 2.71 1.93 -4.42
N LEU A 123 2.84 1.59 -3.14
CA LEU A 123 1.93 2.03 -2.07
C LEU A 123 1.99 3.55 -1.86
N ILE A 124 3.17 4.17 -1.93
CA ILE A 124 3.31 5.62 -1.83
C ILE A 124 2.60 6.31 -3.01
N VAL A 125 2.84 5.85 -4.23
CA VAL A 125 2.18 6.39 -5.43
C VAL A 125 0.66 6.24 -5.34
N LEU A 126 0.19 5.05 -4.92
CA LEU A 126 -1.23 4.80 -4.71
C LEU A 126 -1.81 5.72 -3.64
N GLY A 127 -1.13 5.87 -2.51
CA GLY A 127 -1.54 6.76 -1.42
C GLY A 127 -1.65 8.23 -1.86
N LEU A 128 -0.66 8.74 -2.60
CA LEU A 128 -0.70 10.09 -3.16
C LEU A 128 -1.85 10.26 -4.15
N ASN A 129 -2.11 9.26 -4.99
CA ASN A 129 -3.24 9.26 -5.91
C ASN A 129 -4.59 9.32 -5.16
N ILE A 130 -4.75 8.54 -4.10
CA ILE A 130 -5.93 8.57 -3.23
C ILE A 130 -6.13 9.96 -2.62
N VAL A 131 -5.07 10.56 -2.05
CA VAL A 131 -5.13 11.90 -1.45
C VAL A 131 -5.56 12.94 -2.49
N PHE A 132 -4.93 12.94 -3.67
CA PHE A 132 -5.22 13.89 -4.73
C PHE A 132 -6.66 13.75 -5.25
N HIS A 133 -7.10 12.53 -5.53
CA HIS A 133 -8.47 12.27 -5.98
C HIS A 133 -9.52 12.61 -4.93
N SER A 134 -9.26 12.28 -3.67
CA SER A 134 -10.18 12.59 -2.56
C SER A 134 -10.29 14.10 -2.34
N PHE A 135 -9.19 14.83 -2.39
CA PHE A 135 -9.19 16.28 -2.27
C PHE A 135 -9.93 16.96 -3.43
N LYS A 136 -9.69 16.50 -4.65
CA LYS A 136 -10.40 17.00 -5.84
C LYS A 136 -11.91 16.71 -5.77
N ALA A 137 -12.30 15.51 -5.36
CA ALA A 137 -13.70 15.14 -5.20
C ALA A 137 -14.38 15.96 -4.12
N TYR A 138 -13.68 16.22 -3.00
CA TYR A 138 -14.18 17.06 -1.94
C TYR A 138 -14.38 18.51 -2.39
N SER A 139 -13.41 19.10 -3.07
CA SER A 139 -13.49 20.47 -3.61
C SER A 139 -14.63 20.62 -4.63
N ASN A 140 -14.81 19.64 -5.52
CA ASN A 140 -15.93 19.65 -6.47
C ASN A 140 -17.30 19.54 -5.78
N ALA A 141 -17.39 18.73 -4.71
CA ALA A 141 -18.61 18.59 -3.93
C ALA A 141 -18.96 19.90 -3.17
N GLU A 142 -17.95 20.66 -2.75
CA GLU A 142 -18.11 21.96 -2.10
C GLU A 142 -18.68 22.98 -3.10
N HIS A 143 -18.09 23.10 -4.27
CA HIS A 143 -18.54 24.02 -5.32
C HIS A 143 -19.99 23.73 -5.77
N ASN A 144 -20.35 22.46 -5.92
CA ASN A 144 -21.71 22.06 -6.30
C ASN A 144 -22.76 22.27 -5.18
N SER A 145 -22.34 22.30 -3.92
CA SER A 145 -23.24 22.60 -2.80
C SER A 145 -23.55 24.09 -2.68
N GLU A 146 -22.58 24.96 -3.00
CA GLU A 146 -22.76 26.40 -3.02
C GLU A 146 -23.60 26.89 -4.21
N ALA A 147 -23.53 26.17 -5.34
CA ALA A 147 -24.33 26.51 -6.53
C ALA A 147 -25.82 26.16 -6.41
N LYS A 148 -26.25 25.47 -5.33
CA LYS A 148 -27.65 25.09 -5.06
C LYS A 148 -28.33 25.95 -4.00
N VAL A 149 -27.64 26.93 -3.44
CA VAL A 149 -28.18 27.95 -2.54
C VAL A 149 -28.42 29.24 -3.29
#